data_1aefb0a257582d6d39a26838ada1699f
#
_entry.id   1aefb0a257582d6d39a26838ada1699f
#
_cell.length_a   1.000
_cell.length_b   1.000
_cell.length_c   1.000
_cell.angle_alpha   90.00
_cell.angle_beta   90.00
_cell.angle_gamma   90.00
#
_symmetry.space_group_name_H-M   'P 1'
#
loop_
_entity.id
_entity.type
_entity.pdbx_description
1 polymer ?
#
loop_
_entity_poly.entity_id
_entity_poly.type
_entity_poly.pdbx_seq_one_letter_code
_entity_poly.pdbx_strand_id
1 'polypeptide(L)'
;CLLSRGLGDVYKRQVQPVDYPNEKAVFRAASASDVLDQVVVCASLQEAISDCSLVLGTSARQRRIPWPLVTPKEAANKITEHGSAAGDIAIVFGRESKGLKNEELQQCQYHVNIPTSEAYSSLNLAMAVQVLSYELFCASEAEASARVWDQLPATNTDLEHFFGHLEATLAEVGFHDPDNPRQLLTRLRRLFLRIE
;
A
#
# COMPACT_ATOMS: atom_id res chain seq x y z
N CYS A 1 -5.62 -6.10 1.08
CA CYS A 1 -5.56 -4.65 0.98
C CYS A 1 -6.69 -4.07 1.82
N LEU A 2 -6.40 -3.12 2.68
CA LEU A 2 -7.39 -2.29 3.37
C LEU A 2 -7.38 -0.93 2.68
N LEU A 3 -8.55 -0.41 2.38
CA LEU A 3 -8.76 0.88 1.74
C LEU A 3 -9.58 1.76 2.66
N SER A 4 -9.28 3.04 2.69
CA SER A 4 -10.02 4.02 3.44
C SER A 4 -10.40 5.18 2.52
N ARG A 5 -11.69 5.54 2.48
CA ARG A 5 -12.18 6.82 1.95
C ARG A 5 -12.22 7.80 3.10
N GLY A 6 -11.16 8.56 3.27
CA GLY A 6 -11.01 9.31 4.49
C GLY A 6 -10.99 8.39 5.72
N LEU A 7 -11.03 8.96 6.90
CA LEU A 7 -11.00 8.17 8.15
C LEU A 7 -12.37 7.55 8.55
N GLY A 8 -13.38 7.62 7.67
CA GLY A 8 -14.74 7.14 7.95
C GLY A 8 -15.08 5.76 7.41
N ASP A 9 -14.70 5.46 6.18
CA ASP A 9 -15.09 4.21 5.51
C ASP A 9 -13.87 3.32 5.25
N VAL A 10 -13.77 2.17 5.93
CA VAL A 10 -12.74 1.17 5.69
C VAL A 10 -13.36 0.00 4.95
N TYR A 11 -12.83 -0.32 3.77
CA TYR A 11 -13.26 -1.48 3.02
C TYR A 11 -12.08 -2.34 2.59
N LYS A 12 -12.37 -3.59 2.25
CA LYS A 12 -11.36 -4.61 2.01
C LYS A 12 -11.35 -5.03 0.55
N ARG A 13 -10.18 -5.01 -0.09
CA ARG A 13 -9.92 -5.67 -1.38
C ARG A 13 -9.05 -6.90 -1.17
N GLN A 14 -9.37 -8.00 -1.85
CA GLN A 14 -8.58 -9.23 -1.83
C GLN A 14 -8.06 -9.52 -3.23
N VAL A 15 -6.75 -9.77 -3.33
CA VAL A 15 -6.10 -10.10 -4.59
C VAL A 15 -5.92 -11.61 -4.68
N GLN A 16 -6.58 -12.24 -5.65
CA GLN A 16 -6.53 -13.68 -5.93
C GLN A 16 -6.65 -14.53 -4.66
N PRO A 17 -7.73 -14.40 -3.87
CA PRO A 17 -7.93 -15.27 -2.73
C PRO A 17 -8.07 -16.73 -3.17
N VAL A 18 -7.52 -17.67 -2.40
CA VAL A 18 -7.60 -19.10 -2.71
C VAL A 18 -9.03 -19.60 -2.52
N ASP A 19 -9.70 -19.09 -1.50
CA ASP A 19 -11.06 -19.51 -1.12
C ASP A 19 -11.81 -18.30 -0.55
N TYR A 20 -12.73 -17.76 -1.36
CA TYR A 20 -13.58 -16.64 -0.98
C TYR A 20 -14.89 -16.65 -1.82
N PRO A 21 -16.07 -16.46 -1.21
CA PRO A 21 -16.33 -16.33 0.22
C PRO A 21 -16.09 -17.64 0.99
N ASN A 22 -15.65 -17.54 2.26
CA ASN A 22 -15.35 -18.69 3.11
C ASN A 22 -16.21 -18.65 4.38
N GLU A 23 -16.97 -19.72 4.65
CA GLU A 23 -17.87 -19.81 5.82
C GLU A 23 -17.13 -19.59 7.16
N LYS A 24 -15.87 -20.06 7.26
CA LYS A 24 -15.06 -19.85 8.46
C LYS A 24 -14.70 -18.39 8.66
N ALA A 25 -14.52 -17.63 7.57
CA ALA A 25 -14.27 -16.19 7.65
C ALA A 25 -15.52 -15.45 8.16
N VAL A 26 -16.69 -15.80 7.64
CA VAL A 26 -17.98 -15.24 8.07
C VAL A 26 -18.22 -15.55 9.56
N PHE A 27 -18.03 -16.80 9.97
CA PHE A 27 -18.18 -17.18 11.38
C PHE A 27 -17.24 -16.42 12.33
N ARG A 28 -15.98 -16.20 11.90
CA ARG A 28 -14.97 -15.46 12.70
C ARG A 28 -15.16 -13.95 12.68
N ALA A 29 -15.84 -13.41 11.69
CA ALA A 29 -16.10 -11.98 11.58
C ALA A 29 -17.11 -11.50 12.64
N ALA A 30 -17.94 -12.39 13.19
CA ALA A 30 -18.93 -12.09 14.20
C ALA A 30 -19.79 -10.85 13.83
N SER A 31 -19.72 -9.78 14.61
CA SER A 31 -20.47 -8.53 14.35
C SER A 31 -19.91 -7.67 13.20
N ALA A 32 -18.74 -8.01 12.65
CA ALA A 32 -18.09 -7.29 11.54
C ALA A 32 -18.28 -8.01 10.19
N SER A 33 -19.39 -8.75 10.01
CA SER A 33 -19.72 -9.44 8.75
C SER A 33 -19.97 -8.49 7.59
N ASP A 34 -20.43 -7.28 7.86
CA ASP A 34 -20.64 -6.20 6.89
C ASP A 34 -19.37 -5.84 6.11
N VAL A 35 -18.20 -5.90 6.75
CA VAL A 35 -16.91 -5.71 6.09
C VAL A 35 -16.65 -6.82 5.05
N LEU A 36 -17.11 -8.05 5.31
CA LEU A 36 -16.96 -9.16 4.37
C LEU A 36 -17.93 -9.04 3.20
N ASP A 37 -19.14 -8.54 3.41
CA ASP A 37 -20.14 -8.34 2.37
C ASP A 37 -19.69 -7.31 1.31
N GLN A 38 -18.82 -6.39 1.70
CA GLN A 38 -18.28 -5.32 0.86
C GLN A 38 -16.91 -5.63 0.26
N VAL A 39 -16.39 -6.86 0.45
CA VAL A 39 -15.07 -7.22 -0.10
C VAL A 39 -15.11 -7.25 -1.63
N VAL A 40 -14.17 -6.54 -2.25
CA VAL A 40 -13.93 -6.61 -3.69
C VAL A 40 -12.79 -7.58 -3.97
N VAL A 41 -13.05 -8.57 -4.83
CA VAL A 41 -12.01 -9.52 -5.29
C VAL A 41 -11.40 -8.98 -6.57
N CYS A 42 -10.07 -8.81 -6.57
CA CYS A 42 -9.30 -8.27 -7.69
C CYS A 42 -8.38 -9.34 -8.30
N ALA A 43 -8.14 -9.25 -9.59
CA ALA A 43 -7.25 -10.18 -10.30
C ALA A 43 -5.76 -9.86 -10.07
N SER A 44 -5.41 -8.63 -9.71
CA SER A 44 -4.03 -8.20 -9.44
C SER A 44 -3.96 -7.14 -8.34
N LEU A 45 -2.76 -6.92 -7.80
CA LEU A 45 -2.52 -5.81 -6.87
C LEU A 45 -2.72 -4.47 -7.58
N GLN A 46 -2.24 -4.33 -8.81
CA GLN A 46 -2.40 -3.13 -9.61
C GLN A 46 -3.87 -2.73 -9.77
N GLU A 47 -4.75 -3.69 -10.07
CA GLU A 47 -6.20 -3.46 -10.10
C GLU A 47 -6.72 -3.00 -8.74
N ALA A 48 -6.26 -3.66 -7.65
CA ALA A 48 -6.73 -3.38 -6.30
C ALA A 48 -6.37 -1.99 -5.77
N ILE A 49 -5.34 -1.34 -6.33
CA ILE A 49 -4.83 -0.03 -5.88
C ILE A 49 -4.89 1.04 -6.96
N SER A 50 -5.56 0.76 -8.08
CA SER A 50 -5.55 1.63 -9.28
C SER A 50 -6.09 3.03 -9.02
N ASP A 51 -7.06 3.17 -8.14
CA ASP A 51 -7.72 4.42 -7.74
C ASP A 51 -7.08 5.08 -6.51
N CYS A 52 -6.03 4.47 -5.95
CA CYS A 52 -5.37 5.00 -4.76
C CYS A 52 -4.28 6.01 -5.12
N SER A 53 -4.25 7.12 -4.42
CA SER A 53 -3.24 8.16 -4.52
C SER A 53 -2.08 7.97 -3.52
N LEU A 54 -2.31 7.17 -2.46
CA LEU A 54 -1.29 6.79 -1.48
C LEU A 54 -1.37 5.29 -1.19
N VAL A 55 -0.26 4.59 -1.39
CA VAL A 55 -0.16 3.14 -1.16
C VAL A 55 0.99 2.84 -0.21
N LEU A 56 0.70 2.19 0.90
CA LEU A 56 1.69 1.76 1.90
C LEU A 56 1.74 0.22 1.94
N GLY A 57 2.94 -0.35 1.79
CA GLY A 57 3.14 -1.80 1.81
C GLY A 57 3.76 -2.27 3.12
N THR A 58 3.17 -3.26 3.78
CA THR A 58 3.72 -3.81 5.02
C THR A 58 4.85 -4.79 4.77
N SER A 59 5.99 -4.64 5.45
CA SER A 59 7.13 -5.53 5.29
C SER A 59 7.97 -5.62 6.57
N ALA A 60 8.21 -6.86 7.04
CA ALA A 60 9.14 -7.12 8.13
C ALA A 60 10.61 -7.21 7.67
N ARG A 61 10.88 -7.26 6.37
CA ARG A 61 12.21 -7.49 5.81
C ARG A 61 12.81 -6.22 5.22
N GLN A 62 14.04 -5.93 5.56
CA GLN A 62 14.85 -4.95 4.83
C GLN A 62 15.18 -5.49 3.44
N ARG A 63 15.08 -4.63 2.42
CA ARG A 63 15.31 -4.99 1.03
C ARG A 63 16.65 -4.43 0.52
N ARG A 64 17.13 -5.03 -0.56
CA ARG A 64 18.43 -4.66 -1.18
C ARG A 64 18.46 -3.21 -1.66
N ILE A 65 17.34 -2.70 -2.17
CA ILE A 65 17.15 -1.29 -2.48
C ILE A 65 16.39 -0.69 -1.28
N PRO A 66 16.99 0.26 -0.56
CA PRO A 66 16.32 0.86 0.57
C PRO A 66 15.13 1.71 0.06
N TRP A 67 13.95 1.41 0.57
CA TRP A 67 12.70 2.15 0.35
C TRP A 67 12.40 3.02 1.55
N PRO A 68 11.62 4.10 1.43
CA PRO A 68 11.21 4.87 2.61
C PRO A 68 10.50 3.96 3.61
N LEU A 69 11.14 3.72 4.74
CA LEU A 69 10.59 2.94 5.85
C LEU A 69 9.90 3.89 6.81
N VAL A 70 8.70 3.52 7.23
CA VAL A 70 7.93 4.23 8.24
C VAL A 70 7.44 3.23 9.30
N THR A 71 7.33 3.71 10.52
CA THR A 71 6.66 3.00 11.61
C THR A 71 5.13 3.06 11.43
N PRO A 72 4.33 2.23 12.14
CA PRO A 72 2.87 2.33 12.12
C PRO A 72 2.34 3.72 12.44
N LYS A 73 2.93 4.39 13.44
CA LYS A 73 2.57 5.75 13.83
C LYS A 73 2.86 6.78 12.74
N GLU A 74 4.04 6.70 12.12
CA GLU A 74 4.40 7.59 11.01
C GLU A 74 3.53 7.33 9.79
N ALA A 75 3.18 6.06 9.52
CA ALA A 75 2.23 5.69 8.47
C ALA A 75 0.85 6.31 8.72
N ALA A 76 0.35 6.22 9.96
CA ALA A 76 -0.93 6.82 10.35
C ALA A 76 -0.92 8.35 10.18
N ASN A 77 0.15 9.01 10.59
CA ASN A 77 0.30 10.47 10.40
C ASN A 77 0.29 10.85 8.92
N LYS A 78 1.05 10.11 8.07
CA LYS A 78 1.06 10.36 6.62
C LYS A 78 -0.31 10.17 5.98
N ILE A 79 -1.06 9.17 6.42
CA ILE A 79 -2.43 8.92 5.95
C ILE A 79 -3.34 10.08 6.35
N THR A 80 -3.22 10.56 7.57
CA THR A 80 -4.01 11.70 8.07
C THR A 80 -3.63 12.99 7.35
N GLU A 81 -2.34 13.27 7.16
CA GLU A 81 -1.82 14.43 6.42
C GLU A 81 -2.25 14.42 4.95
N HIS A 82 -2.33 13.23 4.33
CA HIS A 82 -2.77 13.08 2.95
C HIS A 82 -4.22 13.54 2.76
N GLY A 83 -5.07 13.29 3.76
CA GLY A 83 -6.45 13.73 3.80
C GLY A 83 -7.38 13.02 2.82
N SER A 84 -8.67 13.09 3.10
CA SER A 84 -9.69 12.42 2.28
C SER A 84 -9.94 13.07 0.91
N ALA A 85 -9.58 14.34 0.77
CA ALA A 85 -9.76 15.08 -0.49
C ALA A 85 -8.73 14.68 -1.57
N ALA A 86 -7.64 14.06 -1.16
CA ALA A 86 -6.51 13.73 -2.05
C ALA A 86 -6.69 12.39 -2.80
N GLY A 87 -7.75 11.63 -2.53
CA GLY A 87 -8.04 10.33 -3.15
C GLY A 87 -8.00 9.16 -2.17
N ASP A 88 -8.22 7.96 -2.68
CA ASP A 88 -8.22 6.74 -1.87
C ASP A 88 -6.81 6.37 -1.41
N ILE A 89 -6.74 5.73 -0.26
CA ILE A 89 -5.48 5.30 0.39
C ILE A 89 -5.52 3.80 0.58
N ALA A 90 -4.43 3.10 0.25
CA ALA A 90 -4.31 1.68 0.46
C ALA A 90 -3.20 1.30 1.43
N ILE A 91 -3.50 0.40 2.37
CA ILE A 91 -2.50 -0.33 3.13
C ILE A 91 -2.48 -1.77 2.62
N VAL A 92 -1.35 -2.18 2.08
CA VAL A 92 -1.18 -3.49 1.46
C VAL A 92 -0.50 -4.45 2.43
N PHE A 93 -1.18 -5.55 2.70
CA PHE A 93 -0.67 -6.65 3.52
C PHE A 93 -0.32 -7.84 2.63
N GLY A 94 0.78 -8.48 2.95
CA GLY A 94 1.23 -9.66 2.22
C GLY A 94 0.56 -10.96 2.69
N ARG A 95 0.98 -12.05 2.07
CA ARG A 95 0.59 -13.42 2.47
C ARG A 95 1.22 -13.79 3.80
N GLU A 96 0.54 -14.58 4.61
CA GLU A 96 1.01 -15.01 5.94
C GLU A 96 2.40 -15.67 5.88
N SER A 97 2.63 -16.53 4.89
CA SER A 97 3.87 -17.32 4.81
C SER A 97 5.05 -16.60 4.16
N LYS A 98 4.80 -15.64 3.25
CA LYS A 98 5.86 -15.03 2.41
C LYS A 98 5.88 -13.51 2.45
N GLY A 99 4.83 -12.87 2.97
CA GLY A 99 4.65 -11.44 2.91
C GLY A 99 4.44 -10.92 1.48
N LEU A 100 4.78 -9.67 1.25
CA LEU A 100 4.77 -9.04 -0.08
C LEU A 100 6.03 -9.41 -0.86
N LYS A 101 5.86 -9.64 -2.17
CA LYS A 101 6.96 -9.78 -3.12
C LYS A 101 7.62 -8.42 -3.40
N ASN A 102 8.81 -8.42 -4.02
CA ASN A 102 9.50 -7.18 -4.39
C ASN A 102 8.69 -6.35 -5.37
N GLU A 103 8.09 -6.99 -6.38
CA GLU A 103 7.27 -6.35 -7.41
C GLU A 103 6.00 -5.72 -6.80
N GLU A 104 5.46 -6.30 -5.73
CA GLU A 104 4.30 -5.76 -5.00
C GLU A 104 4.71 -4.55 -4.15
N LEU A 105 5.87 -4.62 -3.48
CA LEU A 105 6.39 -3.51 -2.68
C LEU A 105 6.83 -2.31 -3.52
N GLN A 106 7.27 -2.53 -4.76
CA GLN A 106 7.66 -1.46 -5.70
C GLN A 106 6.48 -0.60 -6.17
N GLN A 107 5.24 -1.08 -5.97
CA GLN A 107 4.01 -0.33 -6.25
C GLN A 107 3.59 0.56 -5.08
N CYS A 108 4.31 0.51 -3.96
CA CYS A 108 3.99 1.27 -2.75
C CYS A 108 4.93 2.47 -2.62
N GLN A 109 4.41 3.63 -2.20
CA GLN A 109 5.21 4.82 -1.91
C GLN A 109 6.06 4.64 -0.64
N TYR A 110 5.50 4.00 0.38
CA TYR A 110 6.17 3.75 1.66
C TYR A 110 6.11 2.28 2.05
N HIS A 111 7.14 1.81 2.75
CA HIS A 111 7.11 0.51 3.40
C HIS A 111 6.89 0.69 4.91
N VAL A 112 5.84 0.07 5.42
CA VAL A 112 5.55 0.08 6.86
C VAL A 112 6.24 -1.10 7.51
N ASN A 113 7.13 -0.80 8.45
CA ASN A 113 7.76 -1.80 9.29
C ASN A 113 7.23 -1.69 10.71
N ILE A 114 6.63 -2.77 11.22
CA ILE A 114 6.23 -2.87 12.61
C ILE A 114 7.42 -3.39 13.40
N PRO A 115 7.99 -2.60 14.33
CA PRO A 115 9.12 -3.05 15.12
C PRO A 115 8.78 -4.30 15.93
N THR A 116 9.64 -5.30 15.83
CA THR A 116 9.53 -6.59 16.53
C THR A 116 10.89 -6.99 17.07
N SER A 117 10.95 -8.04 17.90
CA SER A 117 12.22 -8.56 18.37
C SER A 117 13.02 -9.22 17.23
N GLU A 118 14.35 -9.19 17.32
CA GLU A 118 15.20 -9.84 16.32
C GLU A 118 14.96 -11.34 16.20
N ALA A 119 14.58 -12.00 17.31
CA ALA A 119 14.28 -13.43 17.35
C ALA A 119 12.98 -13.78 16.60
N TYR A 120 12.00 -12.86 16.55
CA TYR A 120 10.71 -13.06 15.91
C TYR A 120 10.35 -11.82 15.11
N SER A 121 10.92 -11.69 13.91
CA SER A 121 10.84 -10.50 13.08
C SER A 121 9.51 -10.34 12.33
N SER A 122 8.61 -11.33 12.36
CA SER A 122 7.33 -11.28 11.66
C SER A 122 6.15 -11.41 12.62
N LEU A 123 5.14 -10.56 12.45
CA LEU A 123 3.88 -10.67 13.14
C LEU A 123 2.90 -11.55 12.36
N ASN A 124 1.97 -12.18 13.08
CA ASN A 124 0.77 -12.73 12.48
C ASN A 124 0.02 -11.61 11.74
N LEU A 125 -0.59 -11.94 10.59
CA LEU A 125 -1.24 -10.96 9.74
C LEU A 125 -2.35 -10.17 10.47
N ALA A 126 -3.18 -10.84 11.26
CA ALA A 126 -4.25 -10.19 12.01
C ALA A 126 -3.69 -9.21 13.06
N MET A 127 -2.56 -9.54 13.70
CA MET A 127 -1.88 -8.64 14.63
C MET A 127 -1.29 -7.41 13.92
N ALA A 128 -0.72 -7.60 12.73
CA ALA A 128 -0.23 -6.48 11.93
C ALA A 128 -1.37 -5.53 11.50
N VAL A 129 -2.51 -6.07 11.09
CA VAL A 129 -3.72 -5.30 10.78
C VAL A 129 -4.17 -4.53 12.02
N GLN A 130 -4.25 -5.20 13.18
CA GLN A 130 -4.71 -4.57 14.43
C GLN A 130 -3.81 -3.40 14.85
N VAL A 131 -2.48 -3.55 14.77
CA VAL A 131 -1.54 -2.49 15.12
C VAL A 131 -1.74 -1.26 14.23
N LEU A 132 -1.84 -1.45 12.92
CA LEU A 132 -2.06 -0.34 11.99
C LEU A 132 -3.43 0.30 12.16
N SER A 133 -4.48 -0.49 12.37
CA SER A 133 -5.83 0.03 12.64
C SER A 133 -5.87 0.87 13.92
N TYR A 134 -5.16 0.46 14.96
CA TYR A 134 -5.06 1.21 16.21
C TYR A 134 -4.36 2.56 16.01
N GLU A 135 -3.21 2.57 15.33
CA GLU A 135 -2.49 3.82 15.08
C GLU A 135 -3.30 4.79 14.18
N LEU A 136 -4.01 4.25 13.19
CA LEU A 136 -4.93 5.04 12.37
C LEU A 136 -6.05 5.66 13.21
N PHE A 137 -6.66 4.89 14.08
CA PHE A 137 -7.71 5.38 14.98
C PHE A 137 -7.19 6.50 15.89
N CYS A 138 -6.02 6.31 16.53
CA CYS A 138 -5.39 7.34 17.35
C CYS A 138 -5.06 8.61 16.59
N ALA A 139 -4.58 8.48 15.34
CA ALA A 139 -4.25 9.63 14.51
C ALA A 139 -5.49 10.39 14.01
N SER A 140 -6.63 9.69 13.83
CA SER A 140 -7.88 10.30 13.41
C SER A 140 -8.51 11.22 14.47
N GLU A 141 -8.25 10.95 15.75
CA GLU A 141 -8.71 11.79 16.84
C GLU A 141 -7.84 13.06 17.04
N ALA A 142 -6.61 13.05 16.50
CA ALA A 142 -5.77 14.23 16.46
C ALA A 142 -6.21 15.10 15.29
N GLU A 143 -6.72 16.33 15.55
CA GLU A 143 -7.07 17.29 14.48
C GLU A 143 -5.89 17.49 13.54
N ALA A 144 -5.91 16.83 12.39
CA ALA A 144 -4.97 17.09 11.32
C ALA A 144 -5.41 18.34 10.56
N SER A 145 -4.58 19.37 10.53
CA SER A 145 -4.76 20.46 9.60
C SER A 145 -4.57 19.93 8.18
N ALA A 146 -5.65 19.79 7.44
CA ALA A 146 -5.59 19.35 6.06
C ALA A 146 -4.76 20.34 5.23
N ARG A 147 -3.66 19.87 4.63
CA ARG A 147 -2.98 20.64 3.58
C ARG A 147 -3.89 20.67 2.36
N VAL A 148 -4.31 21.87 1.97
CA VAL A 148 -5.04 22.06 0.72
C VAL A 148 -4.01 22.10 -0.41
N TRP A 149 -3.96 21.03 -1.21
CA TRP A 149 -3.16 20.99 -2.43
C TRP A 149 -3.92 21.70 -3.56
N ASP A 150 -3.21 22.43 -4.39
CA ASP A 150 -3.76 23.09 -5.58
C ASP A 150 -4.15 22.06 -6.67
N GLN A 151 -3.55 20.86 -6.63
CA GLN A 151 -3.89 19.74 -7.51
C GLN A 151 -4.01 18.45 -6.70
N LEU A 152 -4.90 17.56 -7.14
CA LEU A 152 -5.03 16.23 -6.55
C LEU A 152 -3.78 15.39 -6.84
N PRO A 153 -3.31 14.59 -5.88
CA PRO A 153 -2.25 13.62 -6.12
C PRO A 153 -2.60 12.64 -7.25
N ALA A 154 -1.58 12.24 -8.00
CA ALA A 154 -1.74 11.25 -9.06
C ALA A 154 -2.22 9.91 -8.50
N THR A 155 -3.17 9.27 -9.16
CA THR A 155 -3.59 7.91 -8.81
C THR A 155 -2.49 6.89 -9.16
N ASN A 156 -2.60 5.69 -8.61
CA ASN A 156 -1.65 4.62 -8.96
C ASN A 156 -1.72 4.26 -10.46
N THR A 157 -2.87 4.39 -11.09
CA THR A 157 -3.03 4.21 -12.54
C THR A 157 -2.24 5.27 -13.32
N ASP A 158 -2.31 6.54 -12.91
CA ASP A 158 -1.54 7.61 -13.55
C ASP A 158 -0.03 7.38 -13.42
N LEU A 159 0.41 6.93 -12.25
CA LEU A 159 1.81 6.58 -12.00
C LEU A 159 2.28 5.41 -12.89
N GLU A 160 1.47 4.37 -13.05
CA GLU A 160 1.81 3.25 -13.94
C GLU A 160 1.88 3.69 -15.41
N HIS A 161 0.97 4.55 -15.87
CA HIS A 161 1.03 5.15 -17.20
C HIS A 161 2.31 5.99 -17.38
N PHE A 162 2.64 6.81 -16.38
CA PHE A 162 3.88 7.60 -16.38
C PHE A 162 5.12 6.71 -16.49
N PHE A 163 5.22 5.66 -15.66
CA PHE A 163 6.39 4.78 -15.68
C PHE A 163 6.50 3.97 -16.97
N GLY A 164 5.38 3.53 -17.55
CA GLY A 164 5.37 2.87 -18.85
C GLY A 164 5.87 3.79 -19.97
N HIS A 165 5.42 5.05 -20.00
CA HIS A 165 5.90 6.04 -20.95
C HIS A 165 7.39 6.39 -20.74
N LEU A 166 7.81 6.54 -19.48
CA LEU A 166 9.21 6.82 -19.14
C LEU A 166 10.13 5.69 -19.60
N GLU A 167 9.76 4.44 -19.38
CA GLU A 167 10.51 3.26 -19.83
C GLU A 167 10.69 3.25 -21.34
N ALA A 168 9.59 3.44 -22.09
CA ALA A 168 9.60 3.48 -23.55
C ALA A 168 10.50 4.61 -24.07
N THR A 169 10.41 5.80 -23.49
CA THR A 169 11.24 6.95 -23.87
C THR A 169 12.73 6.69 -23.58
N LEU A 170 13.06 6.13 -22.41
CA LEU A 170 14.44 5.82 -22.07
C LEU A 170 15.04 4.74 -22.97
N ALA A 171 14.23 3.78 -23.44
CA ALA A 171 14.66 2.78 -24.41
C ALA A 171 14.88 3.41 -25.79
N GLU A 172 13.98 4.29 -26.25
CA GLU A 172 14.07 4.96 -27.54
C GLU A 172 15.33 5.85 -27.65
N VAL A 173 15.67 6.58 -26.57
CA VAL A 173 16.88 7.39 -26.55
C VAL A 173 18.17 6.59 -26.26
N GLY A 174 18.07 5.27 -26.13
CA GLY A 174 19.22 4.39 -25.89
C GLY A 174 19.82 4.46 -24.49
N PHE A 175 19.13 5.07 -23.54
CA PHE A 175 19.57 5.15 -22.13
C PHE A 175 19.23 3.88 -21.35
N HIS A 176 18.16 3.19 -21.70
CA HIS A 176 17.70 1.95 -21.10
C HIS A 176 17.77 0.82 -22.12
N ASP A 177 18.36 -0.30 -21.72
CA ASP A 177 18.38 -1.54 -22.49
C ASP A 177 17.32 -2.50 -21.91
N PRO A 178 16.20 -2.74 -22.61
CA PRO A 178 15.14 -3.65 -22.15
C PRO A 178 15.62 -5.10 -21.98
N ASP A 179 16.62 -5.54 -22.74
CA ASP A 179 17.18 -6.90 -22.66
C ASP A 179 18.12 -7.05 -21.45
N ASN A 180 18.64 -5.92 -20.94
CA ASN A 180 19.48 -5.89 -19.74
C ASN A 180 19.07 -4.74 -18.80
N PRO A 181 17.86 -4.78 -18.22
CA PRO A 181 17.23 -3.63 -17.55
C PRO A 181 17.93 -3.22 -16.24
N ARG A 182 18.78 -4.08 -15.64
CA ARG A 182 19.45 -3.84 -14.35
C ARG A 182 18.45 -3.35 -13.29
N GLN A 183 18.78 -2.25 -12.58
CA GLN A 183 17.94 -1.67 -11.53
C GLN A 183 17.47 -0.24 -11.86
N LEU A 184 17.59 0.20 -13.10
CA LEU A 184 17.31 1.58 -13.48
C LEU A 184 15.87 1.97 -13.16
N LEU A 185 14.90 1.23 -13.68
CA LEU A 185 13.48 1.53 -13.49
C LEU A 185 13.06 1.44 -12.01
N THR A 186 13.59 0.48 -11.26
CA THR A 186 13.34 0.38 -9.82
C THR A 186 13.85 1.60 -9.07
N ARG A 187 15.01 2.15 -9.45
CA ARG A 187 15.56 3.36 -8.85
C ARG A 187 14.75 4.60 -9.22
N LEU A 188 14.30 4.68 -10.49
CA LEU A 188 13.44 5.78 -10.94
C LEU A 188 12.08 5.74 -10.25
N ARG A 189 11.44 4.57 -10.15
CA ARG A 189 10.20 4.42 -9.36
C ARG A 189 10.41 4.94 -7.94
N ARG A 190 11.46 4.49 -7.26
CA ARG A 190 11.77 4.97 -5.91
C ARG A 190 11.95 6.48 -5.85
N LEU A 191 12.53 7.12 -6.87
CA LEU A 191 12.71 8.57 -6.92
C LEU A 191 11.36 9.27 -7.04
N PHE A 192 10.58 8.93 -8.06
CA PHE A 192 9.33 9.62 -8.38
C PHE A 192 8.22 9.38 -7.35
N LEU A 193 8.14 8.19 -6.74
CA LEU A 193 7.16 7.91 -5.67
C LEU A 193 7.45 8.64 -4.34
N ARG A 194 8.52 9.43 -4.26
CA ARG A 194 8.91 10.22 -3.08
C ARG A 194 8.76 11.72 -3.27
N ILE A 195 8.38 12.16 -4.46
CA ILE A 195 8.17 13.58 -4.75
C ILE A 195 6.80 13.93 -4.16
N GLU A 196 6.83 14.78 -3.13
CA GLU A 196 5.66 15.38 -2.50
C GLU A 196 5.44 16.79 -3.05
#